data_fb134cf9cfe287ea306f76edfccb0d99
#
_entry.id   fb134cf9cfe287ea306f76edfccb0d99
#
_cell.length_a   1.000
_cell.length_b   1.000
_cell.length_c   1.000
_cell.angle_alpha   90.00
_cell.angle_beta   90.00
_cell.angle_gamma   90.00
#
_symmetry.space_group_name_H-M   'P 1'
#
loop_
_entity.id
_entity.type
_entity.pdbx_description
1 polymer ?
#
loop_
_entity_poly.entity_id
_entity_poly.type
_entity_poly.pdbx_seq_one_letter_code
_entity_poly.pdbx_strand_id
1 'polypeptide(L)'
;MIGFPSSFLFVQKAGSWWPAPLRLITGYGFMEHGYAKLARGPESFTGILHALGIPEPALLAWATILVELIGGLAVLVGCFVPIVSLPMIFVLLVAAVTVHLPNGFSSIKLLSVTASGAHFGQPGYETDLLYMACLVALVVGGAGPLALDGWFAEVRRRVHAAADA
;
A
#
# COMPACT_ATOMS: atom_id res chain seq x y z
N MET A 1 19.26 39.03 8.20
CA MET A 1 18.16 38.22 7.62
C MET A 1 18.76 37.36 6.49
N ILE A 2 18.92 36.08 6.71
CA ILE A 2 19.40 35.16 5.68
C ILE A 2 18.19 34.82 4.84
N GLY A 3 18.07 35.41 3.63
CA GLY A 3 17.00 35.07 2.71
C GLY A 3 17.23 33.65 2.17
N PHE A 4 16.30 32.74 2.39
CA PHE A 4 16.32 31.40 1.78
C PHE A 4 16.16 31.54 0.25
N PRO A 5 16.93 30.77 -0.54
CA PRO A 5 16.83 30.82 -2.00
C PRO A 5 15.41 30.41 -2.47
N SER A 6 14.94 31.01 -3.56
CA SER A 6 13.59 30.74 -4.13
C SER A 6 13.30 29.28 -4.43
N SER A 7 14.34 28.47 -4.65
CA SER A 7 14.27 26.99 -4.76
C SER A 7 13.72 26.33 -3.48
N PHE A 8 14.01 26.90 -2.29
CA PHE A 8 13.52 26.36 -1.03
C PHE A 8 12.01 26.63 -0.84
N LEU A 9 11.52 27.74 -1.36
CA LEU A 9 10.08 28.07 -1.35
C LEU A 9 9.27 27.16 -2.30
N PHE A 10 9.90 26.73 -3.41
CA PHE A 10 9.28 25.74 -4.30
C PHE A 10 9.14 24.39 -3.62
N VAL A 11 10.16 23.92 -2.90
CA VAL A 11 10.12 22.67 -2.12
C VAL A 11 9.06 22.72 -1.03
N GLN A 12 8.90 23.88 -0.34
CA GLN A 12 7.82 24.06 0.65
C GLN A 12 6.42 24.01 0.02
N LYS A 13 6.23 24.60 -1.17
CA LYS A 13 4.97 24.53 -1.91
C LYS A 13 4.68 23.13 -2.46
N ALA A 14 5.69 22.43 -2.92
CA ALA A 14 5.61 21.03 -3.35
C ALA A 14 5.40 20.06 -2.17
N GLY A 15 5.74 20.47 -0.94
CA GLY A 15 5.65 19.66 0.27
C GLY A 15 4.26 19.11 0.57
N SER A 16 3.20 19.76 0.10
CA SER A 16 1.83 19.26 0.26
C SER A 16 1.49 18.10 -0.69
N TRP A 17 2.29 17.85 -1.74
CA TRP A 17 2.05 16.85 -2.76
C TRP A 17 2.77 15.52 -2.52
N TRP A 18 3.65 15.43 -1.52
CA TRP A 18 4.41 14.22 -1.24
C TRP A 18 3.57 12.96 -0.99
N PRO A 19 2.30 13.04 -0.47
CA PRO A 19 1.51 11.83 -0.30
C PRO A 19 0.99 11.26 -1.62
N ALA A 20 0.84 12.07 -2.67
CA ALA A 20 0.27 11.63 -3.93
C ALA A 20 1.07 10.48 -4.58
N PRO A 21 2.41 10.55 -4.78
CA PRO A 21 3.18 9.43 -5.31
C PRO A 21 3.15 8.20 -4.40
N LEU A 22 3.10 8.36 -3.07
CA LEU A 22 2.98 7.25 -2.15
C LEU A 22 1.62 6.54 -2.31
N ARG A 23 0.53 7.30 -2.44
CA ARG A 23 -0.79 6.71 -2.71
C ARG A 23 -0.83 5.96 -4.04
N LEU A 24 -0.25 6.58 -5.09
CA LEU A 24 -0.24 5.97 -6.41
C LEU A 24 0.47 4.62 -6.40
N ILE A 25 1.71 4.58 -5.91
CA ILE A 25 2.49 3.33 -5.92
C ILE A 25 1.93 2.28 -4.96
N THR A 26 1.52 2.70 -3.75
CA THR A 26 1.00 1.77 -2.74
C THR A 26 -0.38 1.25 -3.15
N GLY A 27 -1.30 2.14 -3.53
CA GLY A 27 -2.65 1.75 -3.93
C GLY A 27 -2.66 0.88 -5.17
N TYR A 28 -1.93 1.27 -6.22
CA TYR A 28 -1.81 0.47 -7.43
C TYR A 28 -1.16 -0.89 -7.16
N GLY A 29 -0.04 -0.93 -6.41
CA GLY A 29 0.65 -2.17 -6.10
C GLY A 29 -0.24 -3.17 -5.35
N PHE A 30 -1.00 -2.70 -4.36
CA PHE A 30 -1.96 -3.58 -3.67
C PHE A 30 -3.06 -4.10 -4.61
N MET A 31 -3.60 -3.25 -5.48
CA MET A 31 -4.60 -3.68 -6.47
C MET A 31 -4.03 -4.75 -7.42
N GLU A 32 -2.79 -4.61 -7.88
CA GLU A 32 -2.11 -5.61 -8.71
C GLU A 32 -1.93 -6.94 -7.98
N HIS A 33 -1.56 -6.91 -6.68
CA HIS A 33 -1.44 -8.14 -5.88
C HIS A 33 -2.78 -8.83 -5.68
N GLY A 34 -3.84 -8.09 -5.38
CA GLY A 34 -5.20 -8.62 -5.26
C GLY A 34 -5.72 -9.17 -6.59
N TYR A 35 -5.51 -8.42 -7.68
CA TYR A 35 -5.90 -8.85 -9.02
C TYR A 35 -5.16 -10.12 -9.45
N ALA A 36 -3.86 -10.21 -9.20
CA ALA A 36 -3.08 -11.41 -9.54
C ALA A 36 -3.58 -12.67 -8.83
N LYS A 37 -4.03 -12.56 -7.56
CA LYS A 37 -4.64 -13.67 -6.82
C LYS A 37 -6.01 -14.03 -7.42
N LEU A 38 -6.82 -13.03 -7.75
CA LEU A 38 -8.13 -13.23 -8.36
C LEU A 38 -8.01 -13.89 -9.75
N ALA A 39 -7.10 -13.40 -10.59
CA ALA A 39 -6.88 -13.89 -11.94
C ALA A 39 -6.32 -15.32 -12.00
N ARG A 40 -5.52 -15.72 -11.00
CA ARG A 40 -5.01 -17.11 -10.88
C ARG A 40 -6.03 -18.08 -10.27
N GLY A 41 -7.16 -17.60 -9.83
CA GLY A 41 -8.17 -18.32 -9.07
C GLY A 41 -7.92 -18.25 -7.56
N PRO A 42 -8.92 -17.83 -6.76
CA PRO A 42 -8.81 -17.75 -5.30
C PRO A 42 -8.46 -19.08 -4.65
N GLU A 43 -8.81 -20.20 -5.27
CA GLU A 43 -8.51 -21.57 -4.83
C GLU A 43 -7.00 -21.83 -4.79
N SER A 44 -6.24 -21.28 -5.75
CA SER A 44 -4.78 -21.39 -5.77
C SER A 44 -4.16 -20.71 -4.56
N PHE A 45 -4.65 -19.52 -4.20
CA PHE A 45 -4.18 -18.79 -3.03
C PHE A 45 -4.65 -19.45 -1.72
N THR A 46 -5.87 -19.99 -1.69
CA THR A 46 -6.37 -20.83 -0.58
C THR A 46 -5.44 -22.02 -0.33
N GLY A 47 -4.98 -22.71 -1.39
CA GLY A 47 -4.01 -23.79 -1.28
C GLY A 47 -2.68 -23.37 -0.65
N ILE A 48 -2.18 -22.18 -0.98
CA ILE A 48 -0.97 -21.61 -0.35
C ILE A 48 -1.20 -21.37 1.14
N LEU A 49 -2.30 -20.72 1.53
CA LEU A 49 -2.60 -20.46 2.94
C LEU A 49 -2.76 -21.74 3.74
N HIS A 50 -3.40 -22.78 3.16
CA HIS A 50 -3.51 -24.09 3.77
C HIS A 50 -2.13 -24.74 4.00
N ALA A 51 -1.24 -24.67 3.00
CA ALA A 51 0.12 -25.21 3.11
C ALA A 51 0.96 -24.48 4.18
N LEU A 52 0.66 -23.21 4.44
CA LEU A 52 1.28 -22.40 5.50
C LEU A 52 0.66 -22.65 6.89
N GLY A 53 -0.34 -23.53 6.99
CA GLY A 53 -1.04 -23.80 8.27
C GLY A 53 -1.94 -22.66 8.75
N ILE A 54 -2.34 -21.76 7.87
CA ILE A 54 -3.24 -20.65 8.20
C ILE A 54 -4.66 -21.21 8.43
N PRO A 55 -5.33 -20.87 9.56
CA PRO A 55 -6.70 -21.33 9.82
C PRO A 55 -7.68 -20.68 8.84
N GLU A 56 -8.79 -21.37 8.57
CA GLU A 56 -9.85 -20.90 7.65
C GLU A 56 -9.31 -20.33 6.32
N PRO A 57 -8.49 -21.10 5.58
CA PRO A 57 -7.71 -20.59 4.45
C PRO A 57 -8.57 -20.02 3.32
N ALA A 58 -9.76 -20.57 3.08
CA ALA A 58 -10.67 -20.06 2.05
C ALA A 58 -11.23 -18.67 2.42
N LEU A 59 -11.64 -18.49 3.67
CA LEU A 59 -12.15 -17.22 4.17
C LEU A 59 -11.05 -16.14 4.13
N LEU A 60 -9.85 -16.48 4.62
CA LEU A 60 -8.73 -15.56 4.67
C LEU A 60 -8.15 -15.24 3.30
N ALA A 61 -8.24 -16.16 2.33
CA ALA A 61 -7.90 -15.89 0.94
C ALA A 61 -8.79 -14.78 0.35
N TRP A 62 -10.11 -14.92 0.47
CA TRP A 62 -11.04 -13.90 0.01
C TRP A 62 -10.90 -12.59 0.78
N ALA A 63 -10.75 -12.62 2.10
CA ALA A 63 -10.52 -11.44 2.91
C ALA A 63 -9.26 -10.68 2.46
N THR A 64 -8.16 -11.39 2.20
CA THR A 64 -6.91 -10.80 1.69
C THR A 64 -7.12 -10.15 0.32
N ILE A 65 -7.75 -10.85 -0.63
CA ILE A 65 -8.04 -10.33 -1.98
C ILE A 65 -8.87 -9.04 -1.88
N LEU A 66 -9.91 -9.02 -1.06
CA LEU A 66 -10.76 -7.85 -0.86
C LEU A 66 -9.99 -6.69 -0.21
N VAL A 67 -9.20 -6.96 0.83
CA VAL A 67 -8.35 -5.94 1.47
C VAL A 67 -7.38 -5.34 0.45
N GLU A 68 -6.76 -6.15 -0.40
CA GLU A 68 -5.81 -5.68 -1.41
C GLU A 68 -6.50 -4.86 -2.51
N LEU A 69 -7.63 -5.31 -3.03
CA LEU A 69 -8.34 -4.60 -4.09
C LEU A 69 -9.03 -3.33 -3.58
N ILE A 70 -9.86 -3.46 -2.54
CA ILE A 70 -10.66 -2.34 -2.02
C ILE A 70 -9.77 -1.38 -1.24
N GLY A 71 -8.88 -1.89 -0.38
CA GLY A 71 -7.92 -1.08 0.36
C GLY A 71 -6.95 -0.36 -0.58
N GLY A 72 -6.44 -1.05 -1.60
CA GLY A 72 -5.59 -0.45 -2.64
C GLY A 72 -6.30 0.69 -3.37
N LEU A 73 -7.55 0.47 -3.81
CA LEU A 73 -8.36 1.51 -4.45
C LEU A 73 -8.62 2.69 -3.48
N ALA A 74 -8.96 2.41 -2.24
CA ALA A 74 -9.21 3.44 -1.22
C ALA A 74 -7.96 4.29 -0.96
N VAL A 75 -6.78 3.68 -0.85
CA VAL A 75 -5.51 4.41 -0.73
C VAL A 75 -5.24 5.23 -1.99
N LEU A 76 -5.44 4.67 -3.18
CA LEU A 76 -5.21 5.32 -4.46
C LEU A 76 -6.01 6.62 -4.57
N VAL A 77 -7.29 6.60 -4.23
CA VAL A 77 -8.17 7.78 -4.29
C VAL A 77 -8.11 8.65 -3.02
N GLY A 78 -7.41 8.20 -1.98
CA GLY A 78 -7.29 8.92 -0.70
C GLY A 78 -8.57 8.92 0.12
N CYS A 79 -9.23 7.78 0.24
CA CYS A 79 -10.49 7.59 0.96
C CYS A 79 -10.28 6.69 2.18
N PHE A 80 -10.61 7.17 3.38
CA PHE A 80 -10.46 6.45 4.65
C PHE A 80 -9.06 5.84 4.86
N VAL A 81 -8.02 6.54 4.38
CA VAL A 81 -6.64 6.03 4.37
C VAL A 81 -6.18 5.46 5.71
N PRO A 82 -6.40 6.13 6.88
CA PRO A 82 -5.98 5.56 8.16
C PRO A 82 -6.67 4.24 8.51
N ILE A 83 -7.95 4.09 8.12
CA ILE A 83 -8.75 2.90 8.45
C ILE A 83 -8.35 1.73 7.58
N VAL A 84 -8.25 1.92 6.26
CA VAL A 84 -7.92 0.85 5.32
C VAL A 84 -6.46 0.41 5.42
N SER A 85 -5.56 1.29 5.87
CA SER A 85 -4.15 0.95 6.07
C SER A 85 -3.93 -0.10 7.15
N LEU A 86 -4.79 -0.19 8.17
CA LEU A 86 -4.63 -1.17 9.25
C LEU A 86 -4.70 -2.62 8.75
N PRO A 87 -5.78 -3.07 8.07
CA PRO A 87 -5.81 -4.42 7.53
C PRO A 87 -4.76 -4.64 6.43
N MET A 88 -4.40 -3.62 5.65
CA MET A 88 -3.33 -3.74 4.64
C MET A 88 -1.97 -4.00 5.29
N ILE A 89 -1.61 -3.27 6.36
CA ILE A 89 -0.38 -3.51 7.12
C ILE A 89 -0.41 -4.92 7.73
N PHE A 90 -1.55 -5.38 8.24
CA PHE A 90 -1.67 -6.73 8.77
C PHE A 90 -1.41 -7.80 7.70
N VAL A 91 -1.96 -7.65 6.50
CA VAL A 91 -1.69 -8.55 5.36
C VAL A 91 -0.20 -8.59 5.03
N LEU A 92 0.47 -7.42 4.97
CA LEU A 92 1.92 -7.34 4.73
C LEU A 92 2.74 -8.00 5.83
N LEU A 93 2.37 -7.83 7.11
CA LEU A 93 3.05 -8.48 8.24
C LEU A 93 2.94 -10.00 8.14
N VAL A 94 1.75 -10.53 7.84
CA VAL A 94 1.56 -11.96 7.65
C VAL A 94 2.39 -12.45 6.47
N ALA A 95 2.36 -11.78 5.32
CA ALA A 95 3.15 -12.16 4.15
C ALA A 95 4.66 -12.10 4.43
N ALA A 96 5.13 -11.02 5.08
CA ALA A 96 6.53 -10.87 5.45
C ALA A 96 7.02 -12.02 6.33
N VAL A 97 6.25 -12.40 7.36
CA VAL A 97 6.66 -13.44 8.31
C VAL A 97 6.52 -14.85 7.72
N THR A 98 5.42 -15.14 7.03
CA THR A 98 5.10 -16.51 6.59
C THR A 98 5.71 -16.88 5.24
N VAL A 99 5.89 -15.91 4.35
CA VAL A 99 6.33 -16.15 2.96
C VAL A 99 7.73 -15.61 2.69
N HIS A 100 8.00 -14.34 3.07
CA HIS A 100 9.20 -13.65 2.60
C HIS A 100 10.39 -13.73 3.57
N LEU A 101 10.16 -13.87 4.87
CA LEU A 101 11.23 -13.96 5.89
C LEU A 101 12.25 -15.07 5.63
N PRO A 102 11.85 -16.30 5.24
CA PRO A 102 12.80 -17.36 4.90
C PRO A 102 13.72 -17.01 3.72
N ASN A 103 13.29 -16.09 2.88
CA ASN A 103 14.08 -15.61 1.74
C ASN A 103 15.04 -14.46 2.10
N GLY A 104 15.09 -13.98 3.35
CA GLY A 104 15.92 -12.87 3.81
C GLY A 104 15.43 -11.50 3.35
N PHE A 105 16.27 -10.47 3.48
CA PHE A 105 15.85 -9.08 3.28
C PHE A 105 15.57 -8.74 1.81
N SER A 106 16.55 -8.93 0.91
CA SER A 106 16.51 -8.39 -0.45
C SER A 106 15.38 -8.95 -1.31
N SER A 107 14.61 -8.08 -1.94
CA SER A 107 13.56 -8.44 -2.91
C SER A 107 14.12 -8.77 -4.29
N ILE A 108 15.35 -8.37 -4.61
CA ILE A 108 16.02 -8.67 -5.88
C ILE A 108 17.23 -9.55 -5.59
N LYS A 109 17.19 -10.82 -6.02
CA LYS A 109 18.24 -11.81 -5.79
C LYS A 109 18.67 -12.45 -7.09
N LEU A 110 19.78 -12.00 -7.64
CA LEU A 110 20.38 -12.66 -8.79
C LEU A 110 20.99 -13.99 -8.35
N LEU A 111 20.47 -15.09 -8.86
CA LEU A 111 20.99 -16.44 -8.58
C LEU A 111 22.05 -16.86 -9.61
N SER A 112 21.79 -16.64 -10.90
CA SER A 112 22.69 -17.01 -11.98
C SER A 112 22.46 -16.19 -13.23
N VAL A 113 23.46 -16.12 -14.08
CA VAL A 113 23.35 -15.58 -15.44
C VAL A 113 23.70 -16.70 -16.41
N THR A 114 22.78 -17.01 -17.31
CA THR A 114 22.95 -18.03 -18.34
C THR A 114 22.83 -17.43 -19.74
N ALA A 115 23.03 -18.23 -20.77
CA ALA A 115 22.84 -17.79 -22.15
C ALA A 115 21.38 -17.34 -22.44
N SER A 116 20.41 -17.83 -21.65
CA SER A 116 19.00 -17.43 -21.73
C SER A 116 18.64 -16.19 -20.89
N GLY A 117 19.62 -15.62 -20.15
CA GLY A 117 19.44 -14.41 -19.35
C GLY A 117 19.71 -14.58 -17.85
N ALA A 118 19.31 -13.56 -17.09
CA ALA A 118 19.46 -13.55 -15.65
C ALA A 118 18.30 -14.29 -14.96
N HIS A 119 18.61 -15.16 -14.00
CA HIS A 119 17.65 -15.89 -13.18
C HIS A 119 17.64 -15.31 -11.76
N PHE A 120 16.45 -14.97 -11.27
CA PHE A 120 16.25 -14.38 -9.94
C PHE A 120 15.58 -15.37 -9.00
N GLY A 121 15.93 -15.28 -7.71
CA GLY A 121 15.32 -16.06 -6.64
C GLY A 121 13.99 -15.47 -6.14
N GLN A 122 13.42 -16.14 -5.15
CA GLN A 122 12.23 -15.65 -4.46
C GLN A 122 12.52 -14.33 -3.73
N PRO A 123 11.59 -13.36 -3.78
CA PRO A 123 11.76 -12.07 -3.12
C PRO A 123 11.80 -12.24 -1.59
N GLY A 124 12.62 -11.40 -0.94
CA GLY A 124 12.61 -11.23 0.50
C GLY A 124 11.60 -10.16 0.95
N TYR A 125 11.63 -9.83 2.26
CA TYR A 125 10.64 -8.97 2.90
C TYR A 125 10.86 -7.45 2.72
N GLU A 126 11.85 -7.02 1.96
CA GLU A 126 12.17 -5.61 1.70
C GLU A 126 10.95 -4.83 1.18
N THR A 127 10.25 -5.39 0.19
CA THR A 127 9.08 -4.75 -0.43
C THR A 127 7.92 -4.62 0.56
N ASP A 128 7.72 -5.62 1.44
CA ASP A 128 6.69 -5.52 2.49
C ASP A 128 6.97 -4.34 3.42
N LEU A 129 8.24 -4.18 3.86
CA LEU A 129 8.64 -3.06 4.70
C LEU A 129 8.46 -1.72 4.00
N LEU A 130 8.79 -1.62 2.72
CA LEU A 130 8.59 -0.40 1.94
C LEU A 130 7.11 -0.02 1.84
N TYR A 131 6.23 -0.97 1.54
CA TYR A 131 4.79 -0.72 1.53
C TYR A 131 4.25 -0.33 2.91
N MET A 132 4.69 -1.01 3.97
CA MET A 132 4.31 -0.64 5.34
C MET A 132 4.77 0.78 5.70
N ALA A 133 6.00 1.15 5.35
CA ALA A 133 6.51 2.49 5.57
C ALA A 133 5.69 3.56 4.82
N CYS A 134 5.30 3.27 3.57
CA CYS A 134 4.43 4.15 2.78
C CYS A 134 3.05 4.32 3.45
N LEU A 135 2.42 3.22 3.89
CA LEU A 135 1.12 3.26 4.58
C LEU A 135 1.21 4.04 5.89
N VAL A 136 2.24 3.80 6.71
CA VAL A 136 2.48 4.54 7.96
C VAL A 136 2.68 6.03 7.68
N ALA A 137 3.49 6.38 6.67
CA ALA A 137 3.68 7.77 6.27
C ALA A 137 2.37 8.44 5.86
N LEU A 138 1.51 7.74 5.09
CA LEU A 138 0.19 8.24 4.68
C LEU A 138 -0.76 8.40 5.87
N VAL A 139 -0.72 7.50 6.86
CA VAL A 139 -1.54 7.59 8.08
C VAL A 139 -1.11 8.78 8.93
N VAL A 140 0.20 8.97 9.13
CA VAL A 140 0.73 10.04 9.99
C VAL A 140 0.68 11.41 9.31
N GLY A 141 1.02 11.46 8.03
CA GLY A 141 1.14 12.71 7.28
C GLY A 141 -0.12 13.11 6.53
N GLY A 142 -1.13 12.24 6.49
CA GLY A 142 -2.39 12.46 5.76
C GLY A 142 -2.31 12.10 4.28
N ALA A 143 -3.47 12.02 3.66
CA ALA A 143 -3.61 11.58 2.27
C ALA A 143 -3.21 12.66 1.23
N GLY A 144 -3.00 13.91 1.65
CA GLY A 144 -2.56 15.01 0.79
C GLY A 144 -3.62 15.54 -0.18
N PRO A 145 -3.22 16.33 -1.19
CA PRO A 145 -4.13 16.94 -2.15
C PRO A 145 -4.78 15.87 -3.04
N LEU A 146 -5.93 16.23 -3.60
CA LEU A 146 -6.76 15.32 -4.44
C LEU A 146 -7.22 14.05 -3.72
N ALA A 147 -7.19 14.04 -2.37
CA ALA A 147 -7.76 12.96 -1.58
C ALA A 147 -9.26 13.19 -1.38
N LEU A 148 -10.07 12.14 -1.50
CA LEU A 148 -11.50 12.21 -1.24
C LEU A 148 -11.79 12.61 0.20
N ASP A 149 -10.97 12.21 1.17
CA ASP A 149 -11.11 12.60 2.59
C ASP A 149 -11.04 14.13 2.76
N GLY A 150 -10.17 14.80 2.02
CA GLY A 150 -10.06 16.26 2.03
C GLY A 150 -11.31 16.94 1.48
N TRP A 151 -11.87 16.41 0.39
CA TRP A 151 -13.10 16.90 -0.19
C TRP A 151 -14.30 16.71 0.76
N PHE A 152 -14.46 15.54 1.37
CA PHE A 152 -15.50 15.29 2.37
C PHE A 152 -15.39 16.21 3.59
N ALA A 153 -14.18 16.46 4.09
CA ALA A 153 -13.95 17.37 5.20
C ALA A 153 -14.36 18.81 4.85
N GLU A 154 -14.09 19.26 3.64
CA GLU A 154 -14.49 20.60 3.16
C GLU A 154 -16.01 20.72 3.00
N VAL A 155 -16.66 19.72 2.39
CA VAL A 155 -18.13 19.69 2.27
C VAL A 155 -18.79 19.75 3.65
N ARG A 156 -18.29 18.97 4.61
CA ARG A 156 -18.81 18.98 5.98
C ARG A 156 -18.68 20.35 6.65
N ARG A 157 -17.54 21.02 6.50
CA ARG A 157 -17.33 22.38 7.03
C ARG A 157 -18.33 23.38 6.47
N ARG A 158 -18.58 23.34 5.16
CA ARG A 158 -19.55 24.25 4.50
C ARG A 158 -20.98 24.01 4.98
N VAL A 159 -21.38 22.75 5.17
CA VAL A 159 -22.72 22.41 5.69
C VAL A 159 -22.91 22.93 7.10
N HIS A 160 -21.94 22.76 8.01
CA HIS A 160 -22.04 23.28 9.38
C HIS A 160 -22.08 24.81 9.40
N ALA A 161 -21.22 25.50 8.63
CA ALA A 161 -21.21 26.96 8.55
C ALA A 161 -22.55 27.54 8.02
N ALA A 162 -23.24 26.78 7.14
CA ALA A 162 -24.55 27.20 6.64
C ALA A 162 -25.70 26.92 7.62
N ALA A 163 -25.52 25.98 8.58
CA ALA A 163 -26.50 25.66 9.61
C ALA A 163 -26.43 26.64 10.80
N ASP A 164 -25.26 27.27 10.99
CA ASP A 164 -25.00 28.21 12.08
C ASP A 164 -25.28 29.70 11.67
N ALA A 165 -25.64 29.96 10.40
CA ALA A 165 -25.96 31.26 9.83
C ALA A 165 -27.47 31.50 9.71
#